data_4b04cd07c175848ed663a9881a634d31
#
_entry.id   4b04cd07c175848ed663a9881a634d31
#
_cell.length_a   1.000
_cell.length_b   1.000
_cell.length_c   1.000
_cell.angle_alpha   90.00
_cell.angle_beta   90.00
_cell.angle_gamma   90.00
#
_symmetry.space_group_name_H-M   'P 1'
#
loop_
_entity.id
_entity.type
_entity.pdbx_description
1 polymer ?
#
loop_
_entity_poly.entity_id
_entity_poly.type
_entity_poly.pdbx_seq_one_letter_code
_entity_poly.pdbx_strand_id
1 'polypeptide(L)'
;APAPAPAPAPAPKPAPAPAPAPAPAPAPAPAAKPFYEGKTITIVVGFGPGGGYDAYARLVARHLGKYIPGNPSVIVQNRPGAASMTAANFIYNKAKPDGLTLGTFVRDMGIADLRDAPGVEFDWDKYSWVGSANSEVYVIEIRTKTGVKTVEDLVNRAEPTIMAVTGKTTGTYQFMRAMEETLGVKFKFVIGYQDSAAQALAM
;
A
#
# COMPACT_ATOMS: atom_id res chain seq x y z
N ALA A 1 -54.14 78.64 50.24
CA ALA A 1 -53.61 78.38 48.93
C ALA A 1 -53.79 76.89 48.55
N PRO A 2 -54.42 76.56 47.43
CA PRO A 2 -54.53 75.20 46.99
C PRO A 2 -53.22 74.67 46.40
N ALA A 3 -52.93 73.40 46.61
CA ALA A 3 -51.73 72.69 46.16
C ALA A 3 -51.75 72.54 44.62
N PRO A 4 -50.60 72.61 43.94
CA PRO A 4 -50.51 72.44 42.47
C PRO A 4 -50.80 70.98 42.07
N ALA A 5 -51.49 70.89 40.92
CA ALA A 5 -51.84 69.62 40.28
C ALA A 5 -50.64 68.83 39.83
N PRO A 6 -50.62 67.45 39.91
CA PRO A 6 -49.53 66.63 39.44
C PRO A 6 -49.35 66.68 37.92
N ALA A 7 -48.06 66.72 37.48
CA ALA A 7 -47.68 66.73 36.12
C ALA A 7 -48.13 65.47 35.35
N PRO A 8 -48.47 65.51 34.08
CA PRO A 8 -48.84 64.32 33.29
C PRO A 8 -47.70 63.35 33.09
N ALA A 9 -48.03 62.05 33.21
CA ALA A 9 -47.08 60.95 33.00
C ALA A 9 -46.51 60.93 31.56
N PRO A 10 -45.20 60.60 31.36
CA PRO A 10 -44.60 60.52 30.03
C PRO A 10 -45.23 59.41 29.17
N ALA A 11 -45.43 59.73 27.90
CA ALA A 11 -46.00 58.81 26.92
C ALA A 11 -45.16 57.56 26.74
N PRO A 12 -45.78 56.36 26.54
CA PRO A 12 -45.04 55.11 26.36
C PRO A 12 -44.16 55.15 25.10
N LYS A 13 -42.93 54.73 25.23
CA LYS A 13 -41.91 54.66 24.14
C LYS A 13 -42.43 53.64 23.10
N PRO A 14 -42.35 53.91 21.78
CA PRO A 14 -42.76 52.99 20.75
C PRO A 14 -41.95 51.67 20.85
N ALA A 15 -42.63 50.54 20.71
CA ALA A 15 -41.99 49.23 20.66
C ALA A 15 -41.02 49.08 19.46
N PRO A 16 -39.88 48.43 19.60
CA PRO A 16 -38.96 48.19 18.48
C PRO A 16 -39.65 47.43 17.36
N ALA A 17 -39.39 47.88 16.11
CA ALA A 17 -39.91 47.16 14.94
C ALA A 17 -39.35 45.72 14.88
N PRO A 18 -40.12 44.68 14.43
CA PRO A 18 -39.65 43.34 14.29
C PRO A 18 -38.42 43.27 13.39
N ALA A 19 -37.38 42.51 13.82
CA ALA A 19 -36.19 42.29 13.00
C ALA A 19 -36.55 41.57 11.69
N PRO A 20 -35.94 41.92 10.56
CA PRO A 20 -36.17 41.25 9.27
C PRO A 20 -35.93 39.74 9.41
N ALA A 21 -36.83 38.93 8.83
CA ALA A 21 -36.65 37.47 8.79
C ALA A 21 -35.34 37.08 8.12
N PRO A 22 -34.60 36.07 8.60
CA PRO A 22 -33.38 35.61 7.97
C PRO A 22 -33.64 35.25 6.51
N ALA A 23 -32.76 35.70 5.62
CA ALA A 23 -32.79 35.32 4.20
C ALA A 23 -32.71 33.77 4.08
N PRO A 24 -33.44 33.15 3.13
CA PRO A 24 -33.34 31.70 2.90
C PRO A 24 -31.89 31.31 2.63
N ALA A 25 -31.43 30.23 3.31
CA ALA A 25 -30.10 29.67 3.05
C ALA A 25 -29.97 29.31 1.55
N PRO A 26 -28.81 29.54 0.92
CA PRO A 26 -28.61 29.15 -0.47
C PRO A 26 -28.87 27.66 -0.65
N ALA A 27 -29.57 27.28 -1.72
CA ALA A 27 -29.79 25.89 -2.07
C ALA A 27 -28.43 25.14 -2.20
N PRO A 28 -28.31 23.88 -1.71
CA PRO A 28 -27.07 23.11 -1.87
C PRO A 28 -26.70 23.05 -3.34
N ALA A 29 -25.43 23.39 -3.66
CA ALA A 29 -24.92 23.22 -5.01
C ALA A 29 -25.06 21.75 -5.44
N PRO A 30 -25.34 21.43 -6.72
CA PRO A 30 -25.39 20.07 -7.21
C PRO A 30 -24.11 19.34 -6.83
N ALA A 31 -24.25 18.16 -6.20
CA ALA A 31 -23.10 17.36 -5.81
C ALA A 31 -22.26 17.03 -7.06
N ALA A 32 -20.99 17.43 -7.07
CA ALA A 32 -20.07 17.09 -8.16
C ALA A 32 -19.98 15.58 -8.30
N LYS A 33 -19.96 15.10 -9.57
CA LYS A 33 -19.80 13.67 -9.82
C LYS A 33 -18.51 13.14 -9.17
N PRO A 34 -18.54 11.94 -8.55
CA PRO A 34 -17.34 11.34 -7.98
C PRO A 34 -16.23 11.21 -9.01
N PHE A 35 -15.00 11.57 -8.65
CA PHE A 35 -13.84 11.52 -9.56
C PHE A 35 -13.67 10.14 -10.22
N TYR A 36 -13.92 9.06 -9.49
CA TYR A 36 -13.72 7.69 -9.97
C TYR A 36 -14.91 7.09 -10.73
N GLU A 37 -16.01 7.81 -10.87
CA GLU A 37 -17.19 7.32 -11.61
C GLU A 37 -16.83 6.98 -13.07
N GLY A 38 -17.11 5.73 -13.47
CA GLY A 38 -16.81 5.22 -14.82
C GLY A 38 -15.32 4.99 -15.12
N LYS A 39 -14.43 5.12 -14.11
CA LYS A 39 -13.00 4.90 -14.28
C LYS A 39 -12.57 3.49 -13.87
N THR A 40 -11.38 3.11 -14.32
CA THR A 40 -10.72 1.86 -13.93
C THR A 40 -9.43 2.17 -13.20
N ILE A 41 -9.27 1.57 -12.01
CA ILE A 41 -8.02 1.58 -11.26
C ILE A 41 -7.23 0.33 -11.63
N THR A 42 -5.95 0.48 -11.94
CA THR A 42 -5.04 -0.63 -12.22
C THR A 42 -4.09 -0.85 -11.04
N ILE A 43 -4.06 -2.07 -10.50
CA ILE A 43 -3.05 -2.47 -9.50
C ILE A 43 -1.93 -3.20 -10.24
N VAL A 44 -0.77 -2.58 -10.34
CA VAL A 44 0.45 -3.17 -10.93
C VAL A 44 1.16 -4.01 -9.87
N VAL A 45 1.31 -5.32 -10.14
CA VAL A 45 1.97 -6.28 -9.24
C VAL A 45 3.36 -6.59 -9.76
N GLY A 46 4.38 -6.40 -8.92
CA GLY A 46 5.80 -6.62 -9.27
C GLY A 46 6.22 -8.08 -9.36
N PHE A 47 5.28 -9.01 -9.27
CA PHE A 47 5.52 -10.47 -9.31
C PHE A 47 4.60 -11.17 -10.30
N GLY A 48 4.91 -12.43 -10.59
CA GLY A 48 4.10 -13.31 -11.44
C GLY A 48 2.71 -13.60 -10.85
N PRO A 49 1.76 -14.03 -11.71
CA PRO A 49 0.43 -14.43 -11.25
C PRO A 49 0.49 -15.70 -10.39
N GLY A 50 -0.38 -15.76 -9.36
CA GLY A 50 -0.51 -16.91 -8.45
C GLY A 50 0.39 -16.85 -7.22
N GLY A 51 1.36 -15.94 -7.15
CA GLY A 51 2.16 -15.70 -5.94
C GLY A 51 1.41 -14.89 -4.89
N GLY A 52 1.98 -14.77 -3.68
CA GLY A 52 1.36 -14.08 -2.54
C GLY A 52 0.97 -12.63 -2.85
N TYR A 53 1.85 -11.85 -3.47
CA TYR A 53 1.55 -10.45 -3.86
C TYR A 53 0.39 -10.36 -4.86
N ASP A 54 0.31 -11.29 -5.82
CA ASP A 54 -0.79 -11.33 -6.78
C ASP A 54 -2.12 -11.72 -6.10
N ALA A 55 -2.09 -12.69 -5.19
CA ALA A 55 -3.27 -13.09 -4.43
C ALA A 55 -3.85 -11.95 -3.59
N TYR A 56 -3.00 -11.21 -2.87
CA TYR A 56 -3.42 -10.03 -2.11
C TYR A 56 -3.92 -8.90 -3.01
N ALA A 57 -3.25 -8.61 -4.12
CA ALA A 57 -3.68 -7.60 -5.08
C ALA A 57 -5.07 -7.92 -5.64
N ARG A 58 -5.32 -9.19 -6.01
CA ARG A 58 -6.64 -9.64 -6.48
C ARG A 58 -7.71 -9.62 -5.39
N LEU A 59 -7.34 -9.92 -4.14
CA LEU A 59 -8.25 -9.77 -3.01
C LEU A 59 -8.67 -8.31 -2.84
N VAL A 60 -7.70 -7.39 -2.82
CA VAL A 60 -7.96 -5.95 -2.72
C VAL A 60 -8.79 -5.48 -3.92
N ALA A 61 -8.45 -5.87 -5.15
CA ALA A 61 -9.17 -5.47 -6.36
C ALA A 61 -10.65 -5.85 -6.32
N ARG A 62 -11.00 -7.04 -5.81
CA ARG A 62 -12.41 -7.48 -5.68
C ARG A 62 -13.24 -6.63 -4.72
N HIS A 63 -12.60 -5.95 -3.79
CA HIS A 63 -13.31 -5.23 -2.72
C HIS A 63 -13.15 -3.72 -2.78
N LEU A 64 -12.02 -3.21 -3.29
CA LEU A 64 -11.65 -1.80 -3.21
C LEU A 64 -12.69 -0.87 -3.86
N GLY A 65 -13.17 -1.21 -5.05
CA GLY A 65 -14.07 -0.34 -5.81
C GLY A 65 -15.32 0.08 -5.04
N LYS A 66 -15.91 -0.82 -4.26
CA LYS A 66 -17.12 -0.53 -3.47
C LYS A 66 -16.93 0.44 -2.30
N TYR A 67 -15.69 0.69 -1.90
CA TYR A 67 -15.35 1.66 -0.85
C TYR A 67 -14.89 3.01 -1.40
N ILE A 68 -14.84 3.15 -2.72
CA ILE A 68 -14.42 4.39 -3.38
C ILE A 68 -15.66 5.06 -4.00
N PRO A 69 -15.93 6.35 -3.71
CA PRO A 69 -17.02 7.09 -4.35
C PRO A 69 -16.92 7.02 -5.89
N GLY A 70 -18.00 6.60 -6.54
CA GLY A 70 -18.04 6.38 -7.99
C GLY A 70 -17.87 4.91 -8.39
N ASN A 71 -17.62 3.99 -7.45
CA ASN A 71 -17.52 2.54 -7.71
C ASN A 71 -16.66 2.17 -8.92
N PRO A 72 -15.39 2.59 -8.98
CA PRO A 72 -14.51 2.27 -10.11
C PRO A 72 -14.31 0.76 -10.26
N SER A 73 -14.11 0.32 -11.49
CA SER A 73 -13.57 -1.01 -11.77
C SER A 73 -12.12 -1.09 -11.26
N VAL A 74 -11.72 -2.23 -10.70
CA VAL A 74 -10.33 -2.44 -10.27
C VAL A 74 -9.79 -3.69 -10.94
N ILE A 75 -8.68 -3.55 -11.67
CA ILE A 75 -8.01 -4.65 -12.37
C ILE A 75 -6.59 -4.85 -11.85
N VAL A 76 -6.06 -6.07 -12.04
CA VAL A 76 -4.69 -6.42 -11.66
C VAL A 76 -3.87 -6.68 -12.90
N GLN A 77 -2.68 -6.07 -12.97
CA GLN A 77 -1.69 -6.27 -14.03
C GLN A 77 -0.36 -6.73 -13.43
N ASN A 78 0.09 -7.92 -13.79
CA ASN A 78 1.40 -8.42 -13.35
C ASN A 78 2.52 -7.85 -14.23
N ARG A 79 3.57 -7.35 -13.58
CA ARG A 79 4.79 -6.83 -14.21
C ARG A 79 6.02 -7.34 -13.46
N PRO A 80 6.32 -8.64 -13.56
CA PRO A 80 7.45 -9.23 -12.88
C PRO A 80 8.78 -8.74 -13.44
N GLY A 81 9.84 -8.88 -12.67
CA GLY A 81 11.22 -8.60 -13.08
C GLY A 81 12.05 -7.96 -11.97
N ALA A 82 13.30 -8.37 -11.88
CA ALA A 82 14.30 -7.88 -10.91
C ALA A 82 13.75 -7.78 -9.46
N ALA A 83 13.10 -8.85 -8.99
CA ALA A 83 12.44 -8.88 -7.67
C ALA A 83 11.48 -7.70 -7.43
N SER A 84 10.61 -7.43 -8.39
CA SER A 84 9.64 -6.34 -8.48
C SER A 84 10.20 -4.92 -8.76
N MET A 85 11.50 -4.74 -8.91
CA MET A 85 12.11 -3.45 -9.26
C MET A 85 11.58 -2.89 -10.58
N THR A 86 11.31 -3.75 -11.57
CA THR A 86 10.68 -3.35 -12.84
C THR A 86 9.33 -2.67 -12.63
N ALA A 87 8.52 -3.16 -11.70
CA ALA A 87 7.22 -2.54 -11.38
C ALA A 87 7.41 -1.23 -10.61
N ALA A 88 8.34 -1.17 -9.66
CA ALA A 88 8.67 0.05 -8.93
C ALA A 88 9.13 1.16 -9.87
N ASN A 89 10.13 0.91 -10.71
CA ASN A 89 10.60 1.87 -11.72
C ASN A 89 9.46 2.31 -12.66
N PHE A 90 8.57 1.39 -13.06
CA PHE A 90 7.41 1.73 -13.90
C PHE A 90 6.45 2.70 -13.21
N ILE A 91 6.08 2.42 -11.96
CA ILE A 91 5.19 3.30 -11.19
C ILE A 91 5.79 4.68 -11.04
N TYR A 92 7.08 4.76 -10.74
CA TYR A 92 7.76 6.03 -10.51
C TYR A 92 7.93 6.86 -11.80
N ASN A 93 8.39 6.23 -12.89
CA ASN A 93 8.83 6.95 -14.08
C ASN A 93 7.82 6.99 -15.22
N LYS A 94 6.83 6.06 -15.25
CA LYS A 94 5.98 5.85 -16.43
C LYS A 94 4.48 5.91 -16.15
N ALA A 95 4.05 5.53 -14.94
CA ALA A 95 2.64 5.63 -14.58
C ALA A 95 2.22 7.10 -14.49
N LYS A 96 1.01 7.40 -14.98
CA LYS A 96 0.46 8.76 -14.85
C LYS A 96 0.11 9.02 -13.38
N PRO A 97 0.45 10.20 -12.82
CA PRO A 97 0.11 10.57 -11.44
C PRO A 97 -1.34 11.07 -11.34
N ASP A 98 -2.29 10.30 -11.87
CA ASP A 98 -3.71 10.64 -11.96
C ASP A 98 -4.58 9.89 -10.94
N GLY A 99 -3.97 9.13 -10.03
CA GLY A 99 -4.67 8.36 -9.02
C GLY A 99 -5.34 7.07 -9.53
N LEU A 100 -5.11 6.68 -10.80
CA LEU A 100 -5.69 5.47 -11.38
C LEU A 100 -4.74 4.28 -11.46
N THR A 101 -3.47 4.46 -11.07
CA THR A 101 -2.48 3.38 -11.05
C THR A 101 -1.91 3.24 -9.65
N LEU A 102 -2.05 2.04 -9.09
CA LEU A 102 -1.45 1.65 -7.81
C LEU A 102 -0.34 0.64 -8.08
N GLY A 103 0.72 0.66 -7.28
CA GLY A 103 1.79 -0.33 -7.32
C GLY A 103 1.78 -1.22 -6.08
N THR A 104 2.06 -2.51 -6.25
CA THR A 104 2.44 -3.40 -5.15
C THR A 104 3.69 -4.16 -5.53
N PHE A 105 4.72 -3.98 -4.75
CA PHE A 105 6.05 -4.55 -4.96
C PHE A 105 6.65 -4.98 -3.62
N VAL A 106 7.82 -5.61 -3.66
CA VAL A 106 8.44 -6.12 -2.45
C VAL A 106 8.65 -5.00 -1.42
N ARG A 107 8.29 -5.28 -0.18
CA ARG A 107 8.36 -4.32 0.95
C ARG A 107 9.78 -3.82 1.23
N ASP A 108 10.78 -4.63 0.89
CA ASP A 108 12.19 -4.32 1.15
C ASP A 108 12.81 -3.44 0.04
N MET A 109 12.01 -2.94 -0.90
CA MET A 109 12.49 -2.14 -2.03
C MET A 109 13.11 -0.81 -1.58
N GLY A 110 12.66 -0.24 -0.46
CA GLY A 110 13.29 0.92 0.16
C GLY A 110 14.74 0.68 0.61
N ILE A 111 15.07 -0.56 0.99
CA ILE A 111 16.46 -0.94 1.32
C ILE A 111 17.32 -0.97 0.04
N ALA A 112 16.74 -1.35 -1.10
CA ALA A 112 17.45 -1.32 -2.37
C ALA A 112 17.81 0.12 -2.78
N ASP A 113 16.89 1.06 -2.58
CA ASP A 113 17.12 2.50 -2.81
C ASP A 113 18.19 3.04 -1.85
N LEU A 114 18.06 2.84 -0.55
CA LEU A 114 19.03 3.27 0.47
C LEU A 114 20.48 2.77 0.21
N ARG A 115 20.64 1.68 -0.52
CA ARG A 115 21.93 1.06 -0.83
C ARG A 115 22.41 1.36 -2.24
N ASP A 116 21.75 2.27 -2.96
CA ASP A 116 22.04 2.56 -4.36
C ASP A 116 22.17 1.28 -5.20
N ALA A 117 21.22 0.33 -4.99
CA ALA A 117 21.32 -0.96 -5.69
C ALA A 117 21.19 -0.78 -7.20
N PRO A 118 22.00 -1.50 -8.00
CA PRO A 118 21.97 -1.37 -9.47
C PRO A 118 20.56 -1.60 -10.03
N GLY A 119 20.10 -0.69 -10.90
CA GLY A 119 18.78 -0.75 -11.55
C GLY A 119 17.67 -0.05 -10.77
N VAL A 120 17.93 0.55 -9.62
CA VAL A 120 17.00 1.46 -8.95
C VAL A 120 16.95 2.77 -9.75
N GLU A 121 15.74 3.13 -10.20
CA GLU A 121 15.45 4.36 -10.96
C GLU A 121 14.30 5.13 -10.30
N PHE A 122 14.15 5.03 -9.00
CA PHE A 122 13.11 5.68 -8.20
C PHE A 122 13.72 6.21 -6.90
N ASP A 123 12.97 7.09 -6.26
CA ASP A 123 13.23 7.60 -4.92
C ASP A 123 12.09 7.11 -4.02
N TRP A 124 12.41 6.30 -3.02
CA TRP A 124 11.44 5.64 -2.17
C TRP A 124 10.57 6.63 -1.39
N ASP A 125 11.13 7.75 -0.99
CA ASP A 125 10.45 8.77 -0.20
C ASP A 125 9.45 9.60 -1.03
N LYS A 126 9.54 9.53 -2.35
CA LYS A 126 8.64 10.27 -3.26
C LYS A 126 7.41 9.49 -3.70
N TYR A 127 7.24 8.25 -3.27
CA TYR A 127 5.98 7.55 -3.50
C TYR A 127 4.87 8.07 -2.59
N SER A 128 3.64 8.09 -3.11
CA SER A 128 2.44 8.32 -2.30
C SER A 128 1.96 6.98 -1.72
N TRP A 129 2.21 6.75 -0.45
CA TRP A 129 1.87 5.50 0.23
C TRP A 129 0.39 5.47 0.60
N VAL A 130 -0.29 4.38 0.22
CA VAL A 130 -1.72 4.17 0.52
C VAL A 130 -1.91 3.30 1.77
N GLY A 131 -1.09 2.26 1.91
CA GLY A 131 -1.15 1.36 3.05
C GLY A 131 -0.59 -0.03 2.74
N SER A 132 -0.77 -0.96 3.68
CA SER A 132 -0.39 -2.36 3.55
C SER A 132 -1.60 -3.27 3.72
N ALA A 133 -1.70 -4.30 2.88
CA ALA A 133 -2.79 -5.28 2.94
C ALA A 133 -2.65 -6.27 4.10
N ASN A 134 -1.43 -6.47 4.62
CA ASN A 134 -1.15 -7.40 5.72
C ASN A 134 0.13 -7.03 6.47
N SER A 135 0.38 -7.78 7.55
CA SER A 135 1.66 -7.85 8.26
C SER A 135 2.16 -9.29 8.23
N GLU A 136 3.41 -9.50 7.90
CA GLU A 136 3.99 -10.83 7.69
C GLU A 136 5.22 -11.05 8.57
N VAL A 137 5.49 -12.32 8.85
CA VAL A 137 6.76 -12.81 9.40
C VAL A 137 7.51 -13.62 8.34
N TYR A 138 8.84 -13.62 8.39
CA TYR A 138 9.63 -14.49 7.54
C TYR A 138 9.61 -15.91 8.07
N VAL A 139 9.44 -16.88 7.17
CA VAL A 139 9.59 -18.31 7.45
C VAL A 139 10.57 -18.92 6.46
N ILE A 140 11.29 -19.95 6.87
CA ILE A 140 12.13 -20.76 5.99
C ILE A 140 11.47 -22.13 5.84
N GLU A 141 11.16 -22.47 4.60
CA GLU A 141 10.60 -23.77 4.23
C GLU A 141 11.71 -24.64 3.63
N ILE A 142 11.84 -25.85 4.12
CA ILE A 142 12.84 -26.81 3.64
C ILE A 142 12.16 -28.16 3.40
N ARG A 143 12.44 -28.76 2.27
CA ARG A 143 11.88 -30.08 1.96
C ARG A 143 12.29 -31.14 3.01
N THR A 144 11.34 -31.91 3.48
CA THR A 144 11.57 -32.96 4.45
C THR A 144 12.60 -34.04 4.00
N LYS A 145 12.72 -34.26 2.68
CA LYS A 145 13.72 -35.11 2.06
C LYS A 145 15.18 -34.73 2.36
N THR A 146 15.44 -33.48 2.74
CA THR A 146 16.77 -32.98 3.10
C THR A 146 17.24 -33.52 4.46
N GLY A 147 16.31 -34.03 5.28
CA GLY A 147 16.58 -34.46 6.66
C GLY A 147 16.67 -33.30 7.67
N VAL A 148 16.63 -32.06 7.23
CA VAL A 148 16.67 -30.88 8.09
C VAL A 148 15.34 -30.70 8.79
N LYS A 149 15.37 -30.57 10.12
CA LYS A 149 14.18 -30.38 10.98
C LYS A 149 14.33 -29.19 11.91
N THR A 150 15.55 -28.77 12.20
CA THR A 150 15.87 -27.70 13.13
C THR A 150 16.89 -26.74 12.53
N VAL A 151 17.09 -25.57 13.16
CA VAL A 151 18.15 -24.63 12.77
C VAL A 151 19.54 -25.23 13.01
N GLU A 152 19.70 -26.01 14.06
CA GLU A 152 20.94 -26.73 14.37
C GLU A 152 21.29 -27.72 13.26
N ASP A 153 20.33 -28.42 12.67
CA ASP A 153 20.55 -29.27 11.50
C ASP A 153 21.11 -28.48 10.32
N LEU A 154 20.59 -27.25 10.09
CA LEU A 154 21.10 -26.35 9.04
C LEU A 154 22.55 -25.94 9.29
N VAL A 155 22.85 -25.53 10.51
CA VAL A 155 24.20 -25.09 10.91
C VAL A 155 25.22 -26.23 10.74
N ASN A 156 24.85 -27.45 11.15
CA ASN A 156 25.73 -28.60 11.17
C ASN A 156 25.86 -29.34 9.80
N ARG A 157 25.15 -28.87 8.76
CA ARG A 157 25.25 -29.50 7.44
C ARG A 157 26.63 -29.25 6.81
N ALA A 158 27.21 -30.33 6.29
CA ALA A 158 28.43 -30.26 5.51
C ALA A 158 28.18 -29.56 4.15
N GLU A 159 27.09 -29.96 3.47
CA GLU A 159 26.72 -29.45 2.16
C GLU A 159 25.78 -28.24 2.25
N PRO A 160 25.96 -27.22 1.39
CA PRO A 160 25.09 -26.07 1.36
C PRO A 160 23.63 -26.45 1.06
N THR A 161 22.68 -25.85 1.78
CA THR A 161 21.26 -26.00 1.50
C THR A 161 20.87 -25.12 0.32
N ILE A 162 20.25 -25.73 -0.70
CA ILE A 162 19.80 -25.00 -1.90
C ILE A 162 18.54 -24.21 -1.56
N MET A 163 18.56 -22.91 -1.80
CA MET A 163 17.46 -21.99 -1.52
C MET A 163 17.03 -21.26 -2.79
N ALA A 164 15.72 -21.29 -3.05
CA ALA A 164 15.10 -20.55 -4.15
C ALA A 164 14.76 -19.13 -3.70
N VAL A 165 15.16 -18.12 -4.46
CA VAL A 165 14.85 -16.70 -4.16
C VAL A 165 14.46 -15.95 -5.43
N THR A 166 13.62 -14.91 -5.28
CA THR A 166 13.21 -14.07 -6.41
C THR A 166 14.28 -13.08 -6.82
N GLY A 167 15.10 -12.61 -5.88
CA GLY A 167 16.20 -11.67 -6.17
C GLY A 167 17.01 -11.29 -4.94
N LYS A 168 18.18 -10.68 -5.19
CA LYS A 168 19.12 -10.26 -4.13
C LYS A 168 18.63 -9.06 -3.31
N THR A 169 17.69 -8.31 -3.81
CA THR A 169 17.09 -7.14 -3.14
C THR A 169 15.95 -7.51 -2.19
N THR A 170 15.52 -8.77 -2.17
CA THR A 170 14.43 -9.22 -1.29
C THR A 170 14.91 -9.45 0.13
N GLY A 171 14.06 -9.14 1.11
CA GLY A 171 14.36 -9.38 2.52
C GLY A 171 14.59 -10.85 2.84
N THR A 172 13.95 -11.78 2.14
CA THR A 172 14.21 -13.22 2.27
C THR A 172 15.67 -13.57 1.95
N TYR A 173 16.22 -13.02 0.86
CA TYR A 173 17.64 -13.22 0.53
C TYR A 173 18.55 -12.57 1.59
N GLN A 174 18.26 -11.33 1.98
CA GLN A 174 19.06 -10.61 2.98
C GLN A 174 19.06 -11.31 4.33
N PHE A 175 17.89 -11.82 4.76
CA PHE A 175 17.76 -12.58 6.00
C PHE A 175 18.61 -13.86 5.98
N MET A 176 18.56 -14.63 4.88
CA MET A 176 19.39 -15.82 4.74
C MET A 176 20.89 -15.50 4.71
N ARG A 177 21.29 -14.39 4.08
CA ARG A 177 22.69 -13.92 4.13
C ARG A 177 23.12 -13.57 5.56
N ALA A 178 22.25 -12.90 6.32
CA ALA A 178 22.52 -12.63 7.72
C ALA A 178 22.69 -13.92 8.54
N MET A 179 21.91 -14.96 8.25
CA MET A 179 22.09 -16.29 8.88
C MET A 179 23.43 -16.94 8.53
N GLU A 180 23.91 -16.80 7.30
CA GLU A 180 25.26 -17.28 6.93
C GLU A 180 26.34 -16.59 7.79
N GLU A 181 26.25 -15.28 7.94
CA GLU A 181 27.24 -14.49 8.68
C GLU A 181 27.16 -14.69 10.21
N THR A 182 25.94 -14.89 10.76
CA THR A 182 25.74 -14.92 12.22
C THR A 182 25.72 -16.33 12.79
N LEU A 183 25.21 -17.31 12.03
CA LEU A 183 25.02 -18.70 12.49
C LEU A 183 25.95 -19.70 11.79
N GLY A 184 26.68 -19.27 10.75
CA GLY A 184 27.56 -20.15 9.98
C GLY A 184 26.83 -21.14 9.07
N VAL A 185 25.53 -20.94 8.83
CA VAL A 185 24.74 -21.76 7.87
C VAL A 185 25.32 -21.59 6.47
N LYS A 186 25.25 -22.63 5.67
CA LYS A 186 25.72 -22.59 4.27
C LYS A 186 24.52 -22.68 3.33
N PHE A 187 24.31 -21.65 2.51
CA PHE A 187 23.27 -21.65 1.48
C PHE A 187 23.86 -21.59 0.07
N LYS A 188 23.17 -22.25 -0.86
CA LYS A 188 23.37 -22.10 -2.30
C LYS A 188 22.13 -21.51 -2.92
N PHE A 189 22.17 -20.25 -3.33
CA PHE A 189 21.00 -19.54 -3.85
C PHE A 189 20.78 -19.83 -5.33
N VAL A 190 19.54 -20.17 -5.68
CA VAL A 190 19.02 -20.17 -7.05
C VAL A 190 18.12 -18.95 -7.19
N ILE A 191 18.56 -17.96 -7.98
CA ILE A 191 17.97 -16.63 -8.06
C ILE A 191 17.18 -16.51 -9.37
N GLY A 192 16.07 -15.74 -9.35
CA GLY A 192 15.34 -15.38 -10.56
C GLY A 192 13.95 -16.00 -10.67
N TYR A 193 13.43 -16.61 -9.62
CA TYR A 193 12.04 -17.03 -9.60
C TYR A 193 11.10 -15.82 -9.67
N GLN A 194 10.02 -15.93 -10.46
CA GLN A 194 9.10 -14.81 -10.67
C GLN A 194 8.21 -14.50 -9.46
N ASP A 195 7.97 -15.51 -8.62
CA ASP A 195 7.10 -15.43 -7.45
C ASP A 195 7.27 -16.63 -6.52
N SER A 196 6.54 -16.64 -5.39
CA SER A 196 6.57 -17.72 -4.41
C SER A 196 5.94 -19.02 -4.91
N ALA A 197 4.98 -18.97 -5.84
CA ALA A 197 4.39 -20.17 -6.43
C ALA A 197 5.41 -20.91 -7.29
N ALA A 198 6.19 -20.19 -8.10
CA ALA A 198 7.29 -20.77 -8.88
C ALA A 198 8.39 -21.36 -7.99
N GLN A 199 8.69 -20.74 -6.86
CA GLN A 199 9.61 -21.31 -5.85
C GLN A 199 9.09 -22.62 -5.27
N ALA A 200 7.81 -22.65 -4.85
CA ALA A 200 7.19 -23.86 -4.27
C ALA A 200 7.15 -25.02 -5.25
N LEU A 201 6.87 -24.74 -6.54
CA LEU A 201 6.86 -25.78 -7.58
C LEU A 201 8.26 -26.34 -7.87
N ALA A 202 9.32 -25.57 -7.66
CA ALA A 202 10.70 -25.99 -7.87
C ALA A 202 11.29 -26.79 -6.70
N MET A 203 10.63 -26.75 -5.55
CA MET A 203 10.97 -27.53 -4.36
C MET A 203 10.46 -28.96 -4.44
#